data_116508e3038bba748e9051d76982112d
#
_entry.id   116508e3038bba748e9051d76982112d
#
_cell.length_a   1.000
_cell.length_b   1.000
_cell.length_c   1.000
_cell.angle_alpha   90.00
_cell.angle_beta   90.00
_cell.angle_gamma   90.00
#
_symmetry.space_group_name_H-M   'P 1'
#
loop_
_entity.id
_entity.type
_entity.pdbx_description
1 polymer ?
#
loop_
_entity_poly.entity_id
_entity_poly.type
_entity_poly.pdbx_seq_one_letter_code
_entity_poly.pdbx_strand_id
1 'polypeptide(L)'
;MDIANKKALVFGGTSGIGLSTCEQLIEKGADVIAISRDPSKATSVKHNKLSFESCDVRIEKEVKNIFEKHAPFEILVSAATGGSRAAGPFLEMDMTEFKNSFDKLWGYANVVRYGTHYLSSDGTIVLVSGAPARRMKPGQIALSAVGGAVENLVRGVANEIAPKRINAVAPGLIDTPMSVSYTHLTLPTKA
;
A
#
# COMPACT_ATOMS: atom_id res chain seq x y z
N MET A 1 -16.71 3.64 12.59
CA MET A 1 -15.54 3.41 13.46
C MET A 1 -15.02 4.76 13.91
N ASP A 2 -14.95 5.02 15.19
CA ASP A 2 -14.20 6.14 15.70
C ASP A 2 -12.70 5.86 15.58
N ILE A 3 -11.94 6.80 15.02
CA ILE A 3 -10.51 6.67 14.75
C ILE A 3 -9.67 7.28 15.88
N ALA A 4 -10.26 8.14 16.71
CA ALA A 4 -9.54 8.78 17.81
C ALA A 4 -8.92 7.74 18.75
N ASN A 5 -7.64 7.95 19.09
CA ASN A 5 -6.84 7.07 19.95
C ASN A 5 -6.67 5.61 19.44
N LYS A 6 -6.96 5.36 18.16
CA LYS A 6 -6.65 4.08 17.52
C LYS A 6 -5.21 4.07 17.03
N LYS A 7 -4.55 2.93 17.13
CA LYS A 7 -3.21 2.75 16.58
C LYS A 7 -3.31 2.29 15.12
N ALA A 8 -2.60 2.98 14.24
CA ALA A 8 -2.56 2.70 12.82
C ALA A 8 -1.13 2.40 12.33
N LEU A 9 -0.96 1.31 11.62
CA LEU A 9 0.27 0.96 10.92
C LEU A 9 0.07 1.20 9.41
N VAL A 10 0.94 2.05 8.82
CA VAL A 10 0.83 2.42 7.40
C VAL A 10 2.12 2.05 6.66
N PHE A 11 2.13 0.92 5.98
CA PHE A 11 3.22 0.51 5.10
C PHE A 11 3.20 1.32 3.81
N GLY A 12 4.33 1.90 3.44
CA GLY A 12 4.44 2.94 2.40
C GLY A 12 4.03 4.33 2.90
N GLY A 13 4.03 4.56 4.23
CA GLY A 13 3.54 5.77 4.90
C GLY A 13 4.42 7.00 4.79
N THR A 14 5.53 6.97 4.06
CA THR A 14 6.50 8.08 4.00
C THR A 14 6.41 8.92 2.74
N SER A 15 5.51 8.60 1.81
CA SER A 15 5.31 9.37 0.58
C SER A 15 3.93 9.15 -0.03
N GLY A 16 3.51 10.07 -0.91
CA GLY A 16 2.31 9.96 -1.73
C GLY A 16 1.05 9.57 -0.96
N ILE A 17 0.31 8.58 -1.45
CA ILE A 17 -0.96 8.13 -0.85
C ILE A 17 -0.79 7.70 0.60
N GLY A 18 0.30 6.97 0.91
CA GLY A 18 0.52 6.49 2.27
C GLY A 18 0.78 7.63 3.25
N LEU A 19 1.59 8.62 2.88
CA LEU A 19 1.85 9.79 3.73
C LEU A 19 0.57 10.62 3.95
N SER A 20 -0.18 10.89 2.89
CA SER A 20 -1.47 11.59 3.03
C SER A 20 -2.46 10.81 3.90
N THR A 21 -2.42 9.47 3.85
CA THR A 21 -3.21 8.64 4.78
C THR A 21 -2.76 8.81 6.22
N CYS A 22 -1.44 8.86 6.48
CA CYS A 22 -0.92 9.13 7.83
C CYS A 22 -1.42 10.47 8.37
N GLU A 23 -1.31 11.54 7.57
CA GLU A 23 -1.75 12.88 7.94
C GLU A 23 -3.25 12.91 8.30
N GLN A 24 -4.11 12.33 7.45
CA GLN A 24 -5.55 12.27 7.71
C GLN A 24 -5.92 11.42 8.95
N LEU A 25 -5.19 10.33 9.21
CA LEU A 25 -5.39 9.52 10.42
C LEU A 25 -5.02 10.31 11.68
N ILE A 26 -3.92 11.06 11.63
CA ILE A 26 -3.47 11.94 12.72
C ILE A 26 -4.48 13.04 12.99
N GLU A 27 -4.99 13.70 11.96
CA GLU A 27 -6.04 14.72 12.06
C GLU A 27 -7.31 14.19 12.74
N LYS A 28 -7.59 12.89 12.55
CA LYS A 28 -8.70 12.20 13.23
C LYS A 28 -8.34 11.65 14.61
N GLY A 29 -7.13 11.94 15.11
CA GLY A 29 -6.69 11.62 16.46
C GLY A 29 -6.07 10.24 16.63
N ALA A 30 -5.73 9.52 15.56
CA ALA A 30 -5.03 8.23 15.65
C ALA A 30 -3.54 8.41 16.00
N ASP A 31 -2.96 7.38 16.62
CA ASP A 31 -1.52 7.21 16.77
C ASP A 31 -0.99 6.41 15.57
N VAL A 32 -0.09 7.00 14.79
CA VAL A 32 0.31 6.47 13.48
C VAL A 32 1.78 6.05 13.46
N ILE A 33 2.02 4.84 12.99
CA ILE A 33 3.36 4.34 12.65
C ILE A 33 3.46 4.30 11.13
N ALA A 34 4.27 5.21 10.56
CA ALA A 34 4.57 5.26 9.14
C ALA A 34 5.79 4.36 8.84
N ILE A 35 5.61 3.39 7.98
CA ILE A 35 6.59 2.32 7.73
C ILE A 35 7.04 2.38 6.28
N SER A 36 8.35 2.39 6.04
CA SER A 36 8.94 2.29 4.70
C SER A 36 10.37 1.76 4.76
N ARG A 37 10.95 1.44 3.61
CA ARG A 37 12.35 1.02 3.52
C ARG A 37 13.33 2.12 3.95
N ASP A 38 12.97 3.36 3.70
CA ASP A 38 13.78 4.54 4.05
C ASP A 38 12.87 5.62 4.65
N PRO A 39 12.68 5.59 5.98
CA PRO A 39 11.86 6.57 6.68
C PRO A 39 12.42 7.99 6.66
N SER A 40 13.74 8.15 6.41
CA SER A 40 14.39 9.48 6.39
C SER A 40 13.81 10.44 5.35
N LYS A 41 13.13 9.90 4.33
CA LYS A 41 12.46 10.68 3.27
C LYS A 41 11.25 11.49 3.75
N ALA A 42 10.71 11.19 4.92
CA ALA A 42 9.51 11.85 5.47
C ALA A 42 9.81 12.73 6.71
N THR A 43 11.05 13.09 6.94
CA THR A 43 11.48 13.84 8.14
C THR A 43 10.92 15.25 8.25
N SER A 44 10.31 15.79 7.19
CA SER A 44 9.63 17.09 7.21
C SER A 44 8.31 17.08 7.98
N VAL A 45 7.68 15.91 8.13
CA VAL A 45 6.41 15.78 8.84
C VAL A 45 6.70 15.43 10.30
N LYS A 46 6.51 16.40 11.19
CA LYS A 46 6.67 16.22 12.64
C LYS A 46 5.32 16.33 13.33
N HIS A 47 4.92 15.28 14.02
CA HIS A 47 3.72 15.29 14.86
C HIS A 47 3.93 14.34 16.05
N ASN A 48 3.40 14.68 17.23
CA ASN A 48 3.55 13.88 18.44
C ASN A 48 2.89 12.49 18.36
N LYS A 49 1.90 12.33 17.46
CA LYS A 49 1.20 11.06 17.16
C LYS A 49 1.76 10.33 15.93
N LEU A 50 2.92 10.73 15.43
CA LEU A 50 3.57 10.11 14.27
C LEU A 50 4.93 9.57 14.66
N SER A 51 5.14 8.30 14.40
CA SER A 51 6.44 7.66 14.49
C SER A 51 6.80 6.96 13.18
N PHE A 52 8.07 6.65 13.00
CA PHE A 52 8.59 6.07 11.77
C PHE A 52 9.34 4.77 12.06
N GLU A 53 9.18 3.79 11.17
CA GLU A 53 9.88 2.51 11.22
C GLU A 53 10.43 2.13 9.85
N SER A 54 11.58 1.44 9.85
CA SER A 54 12.16 0.87 8.64
C SER A 54 11.70 -0.57 8.45
N CYS A 55 11.19 -0.88 7.25
CA CYS A 55 10.82 -2.24 6.86
C CYS A 55 10.70 -2.37 5.35
N ASP A 56 11.30 -3.44 4.81
CA ASP A 56 10.98 -3.92 3.46
C ASP A 56 9.86 -4.96 3.55
N VAL A 57 8.70 -4.66 2.99
CA VAL A 57 7.52 -5.56 3.00
C VAL A 57 7.78 -6.91 2.33
N ARG A 58 8.85 -7.04 1.52
CA ARG A 58 9.26 -8.29 0.87
C ARG A 58 10.02 -9.23 1.82
N ILE A 59 10.54 -8.70 2.92
CA ILE A 59 11.34 -9.44 3.90
C ILE A 59 10.44 -9.85 5.07
N GLU A 60 10.03 -11.11 5.07
CA GLU A 60 9.11 -11.69 6.04
C GLU A 60 9.51 -11.40 7.50
N LYS A 61 10.80 -11.55 7.83
CA LYS A 61 11.33 -11.33 9.17
C LYS A 61 11.14 -9.88 9.63
N GLU A 62 11.38 -8.92 8.73
CA GLU A 62 11.19 -7.51 9.05
C GLU A 62 9.72 -7.19 9.32
N VAL A 63 8.82 -7.71 8.47
CA VAL A 63 7.38 -7.53 8.63
C VAL A 63 6.89 -8.11 9.96
N LYS A 64 7.33 -9.31 10.35
CA LYS A 64 7.01 -9.91 11.65
C LYS A 64 7.48 -9.04 12.80
N ASN A 65 8.71 -8.57 12.78
CA ASN A 65 9.29 -7.73 13.82
C ASN A 65 8.47 -6.43 14.02
N ILE A 66 8.01 -5.80 12.93
CA ILE A 66 7.13 -4.61 13.02
C ILE A 66 5.87 -4.94 13.79
N PHE A 67 5.20 -6.03 13.47
CA PHE A 67 3.94 -6.39 14.15
C PHE A 67 4.15 -6.78 15.60
N GLU A 68 5.17 -7.53 15.93
CA GLU A 68 5.51 -7.89 17.31
C GLU A 68 5.80 -6.65 18.17
N LYS A 69 6.53 -5.68 17.59
CA LYS A 69 6.89 -4.42 18.27
C LYS A 69 5.69 -3.53 18.57
N HIS A 70 4.72 -3.49 17.65
CA HIS A 70 3.63 -2.49 17.69
C HIS A 70 2.26 -3.06 18.04
N ALA A 71 2.16 -4.35 18.31
CA ALA A 71 0.90 -5.01 18.72
C ALA A 71 0.37 -4.48 20.08
N PRO A 72 -0.95 -4.50 20.31
CA PRO A 72 -2.00 -4.60 19.29
C PRO A 72 -2.22 -3.28 18.53
N PHE A 73 -2.95 -3.36 17.42
CA PHE A 73 -3.35 -2.19 16.62
C PHE A 73 -4.72 -2.42 15.96
N GLU A 74 -5.39 -1.36 15.52
CA GLU A 74 -6.74 -1.42 14.97
C GLU A 74 -6.81 -1.16 13.47
N ILE A 75 -5.84 -0.43 12.92
CA ILE A 75 -5.84 0.00 11.52
C ILE A 75 -4.54 -0.44 10.86
N LEU A 76 -4.66 -1.18 9.76
CA LEU A 76 -3.54 -1.60 8.94
C LEU A 76 -3.74 -1.12 7.51
N VAL A 77 -2.82 -0.31 7.02
CA VAL A 77 -2.84 0.17 5.63
C VAL A 77 -1.58 -0.26 4.91
N SER A 78 -1.70 -0.78 3.70
CA SER A 78 -0.55 -0.99 2.84
C SER A 78 -0.70 -0.27 1.51
N ALA A 79 0.13 0.77 1.35
CA ALA A 79 0.35 1.53 0.13
C ALA A 79 1.77 1.29 -0.45
N ALA A 80 2.53 0.36 0.14
CA ALA A 80 3.88 0.01 -0.31
C ALA A 80 3.86 -0.61 -1.70
N THR A 81 4.77 -0.21 -2.58
CA THR A 81 4.80 -0.73 -3.95
C THR A 81 5.67 -1.97 -4.12
N GLY A 82 6.57 -2.22 -3.18
CA GLY A 82 7.49 -3.36 -3.20
C GLY A 82 8.60 -3.20 -4.24
N GLY A 83 8.33 -3.52 -5.48
CA GLY A 83 9.28 -3.57 -6.59
C GLY A 83 9.10 -2.49 -7.65
N SER A 84 9.62 -2.77 -8.83
CA SER A 84 9.46 -1.96 -10.03
C SER A 84 8.02 -2.02 -10.57
N ARG A 85 7.76 -1.23 -11.59
CA ARG A 85 6.47 -1.20 -12.30
C ARG A 85 6.73 -1.22 -13.79
N ALA A 86 6.66 -2.41 -14.37
CA ALA A 86 6.77 -2.54 -15.81
C ALA A 86 5.66 -1.75 -16.51
N ALA A 87 6.02 -1.03 -17.56
CA ALA A 87 5.11 -0.25 -18.40
C ALA A 87 5.55 -0.35 -19.87
N GLY A 88 4.60 -0.20 -20.78
CA GLY A 88 4.84 -0.29 -22.21
C GLY A 88 4.06 -1.44 -22.87
N PRO A 89 4.20 -1.62 -24.22
CA PRO A 89 3.55 -2.70 -24.95
C PRO A 89 3.95 -4.07 -24.41
N PHE A 90 2.98 -4.94 -24.20
CA PHE A 90 3.24 -6.24 -23.57
C PHE A 90 4.24 -7.11 -24.34
N LEU A 91 4.14 -7.09 -25.66
CA LEU A 91 5.01 -7.92 -26.52
C LEU A 91 6.49 -7.44 -26.54
N GLU A 92 6.76 -6.24 -26.08
CA GLU A 92 8.09 -5.63 -25.98
C GLU A 92 8.58 -5.52 -24.52
N MET A 93 7.72 -5.93 -23.56
CA MET A 93 7.99 -5.75 -22.14
C MET A 93 9.08 -6.70 -21.65
N ASP A 94 10.03 -6.18 -20.87
CA ASP A 94 10.98 -7.01 -20.15
C ASP A 94 10.22 -7.87 -19.12
N MET A 95 10.34 -9.19 -19.28
CA MET A 95 9.65 -10.15 -18.41
C MET A 95 10.22 -10.20 -17.00
N THR A 96 11.46 -9.77 -16.78
CA THR A 96 12.02 -9.58 -15.44
C THR A 96 11.34 -8.42 -14.73
N GLU A 97 11.17 -7.29 -15.41
CA GLU A 97 10.43 -6.13 -14.87
C GLU A 97 8.95 -6.46 -14.65
N PHE A 98 8.33 -7.23 -15.56
CA PHE A 98 6.98 -7.73 -15.37
C PHE A 98 6.87 -8.55 -14.09
N LYS A 99 7.77 -9.52 -13.88
CA LYS A 99 7.85 -10.35 -12.68
C LYS A 99 8.06 -9.49 -11.41
N ASN A 100 9.00 -8.55 -11.46
CA ASN A 100 9.31 -7.67 -10.32
C ASN A 100 8.13 -6.76 -9.95
N SER A 101 7.22 -6.48 -10.88
CA SER A 101 5.99 -5.74 -10.59
C SER A 101 5.09 -6.46 -9.58
N PHE A 102 5.18 -7.79 -9.49
CA PHE A 102 4.45 -8.62 -8.52
C PHE A 102 5.01 -8.56 -7.09
N ASP A 103 6.17 -7.97 -6.87
CA ASP A 103 6.72 -7.73 -5.53
C ASP A 103 5.74 -6.96 -4.63
N LYS A 104 4.89 -6.12 -5.23
CA LYS A 104 3.79 -5.46 -4.54
C LYS A 104 2.81 -6.47 -3.93
N LEU A 105 2.40 -7.48 -4.70
CA LEU A 105 1.48 -8.50 -4.23
C LEU A 105 2.10 -9.31 -3.10
N TRP A 106 3.36 -9.73 -3.25
CA TRP A 106 4.07 -10.48 -2.23
C TRP A 106 4.24 -9.68 -0.94
N GLY A 107 4.60 -8.41 -1.04
CA GLY A 107 4.67 -7.51 0.11
C GLY A 107 3.32 -7.37 0.81
N TYR A 108 2.23 -7.25 0.07
CA TYR A 108 0.88 -7.19 0.64
C TYR A 108 0.47 -8.52 1.29
N ALA A 109 0.80 -9.64 0.68
CA ALA A 109 0.55 -10.95 1.25
C ALA A 109 1.27 -11.13 2.60
N ASN A 110 2.54 -10.72 2.71
CA ASN A 110 3.27 -10.71 3.97
C ASN A 110 2.59 -9.83 5.02
N VAL A 111 2.24 -8.58 4.66
CA VAL A 111 1.60 -7.62 5.57
C VAL A 111 0.26 -8.17 6.07
N VAL A 112 -0.57 -8.72 5.21
CA VAL A 112 -1.87 -9.30 5.58
C VAL A 112 -1.68 -10.57 6.42
N ARG A 113 -0.85 -11.50 5.95
CA ARG A 113 -0.61 -12.78 6.59
C ARG A 113 -0.16 -12.64 8.04
N TYR A 114 0.83 -11.78 8.27
CA TYR A 114 1.42 -11.65 9.61
C TYR A 114 0.70 -10.60 10.46
N GLY A 115 0.20 -9.51 9.84
CA GLY A 115 -0.49 -8.46 10.58
C GLY A 115 -1.85 -8.85 11.14
N THR A 116 -2.58 -9.74 10.45
CA THR A 116 -3.92 -10.15 10.89
C THR A 116 -3.94 -10.76 12.28
N HIS A 117 -2.89 -11.46 12.71
CA HIS A 117 -2.81 -12.04 14.05
C HIS A 117 -2.79 -11.00 15.17
N TYR A 118 -2.19 -9.85 14.93
CA TYR A 118 -2.01 -8.77 15.91
C TYR A 118 -3.07 -7.67 15.81
N LEU A 119 -3.86 -7.69 14.73
CA LEU A 119 -4.96 -6.76 14.51
C LEU A 119 -6.10 -7.05 15.51
N SER A 120 -6.66 -6.01 16.11
CA SER A 120 -7.81 -6.11 17.01
C SER A 120 -8.99 -6.83 16.35
N SER A 121 -9.87 -7.41 17.15
CA SER A 121 -11.00 -8.23 16.66
C SER A 121 -11.96 -7.48 15.73
N ASP A 122 -12.12 -6.16 15.92
CA ASP A 122 -12.92 -5.25 15.08
C ASP A 122 -12.07 -4.44 14.08
N GLY A 123 -10.78 -4.78 13.97
CA GLY A 123 -9.80 -4.06 13.19
C GLY A 123 -10.04 -4.10 11.68
N THR A 124 -9.37 -3.21 10.97
CA THR A 124 -9.53 -3.07 9.52
C THR A 124 -8.19 -3.03 8.79
N ILE A 125 -8.15 -3.69 7.64
CA ILE A 125 -7.04 -3.68 6.70
C ILE A 125 -7.48 -2.96 5.43
N VAL A 126 -6.62 -2.08 4.90
CA VAL A 126 -6.83 -1.42 3.60
C VAL A 126 -5.60 -1.60 2.73
N LEU A 127 -5.79 -2.16 1.55
CA LEU A 127 -4.75 -2.33 0.53
C LEU A 127 -4.98 -1.37 -0.63
N VAL A 128 -3.91 -0.74 -1.13
CA VAL A 128 -3.98 0.15 -2.29
C VAL A 128 -3.74 -0.64 -3.56
N SER A 129 -4.79 -0.91 -4.35
CA SER A 129 -4.74 -1.47 -5.70
C SER A 129 -4.37 -0.39 -6.73
N GLY A 130 -5.14 -0.22 -7.77
CA GLY A 130 -5.03 0.83 -8.79
C GLY A 130 -6.10 0.69 -9.86
N ALA A 131 -6.58 1.81 -10.41
CA ALA A 131 -7.62 1.82 -11.44
C ALA A 131 -7.31 0.94 -12.67
N PRO A 132 -6.03 0.70 -13.09
CA PRO A 132 -5.73 -0.23 -14.18
C PRO A 132 -6.25 -1.66 -13.96
N ALA A 133 -6.46 -2.09 -12.70
CA ALA A 133 -7.09 -3.37 -12.39
C ALA A 133 -8.50 -3.51 -13.00
N ARG A 134 -9.21 -2.40 -13.19
CA ARG A 134 -10.60 -2.34 -13.65
C ARG A 134 -10.77 -1.61 -14.98
N ARG A 135 -9.87 -0.67 -15.30
CA ARG A 135 -9.89 0.16 -16.51
C ARG A 135 -8.50 0.22 -17.11
N MET A 136 -8.10 -0.86 -17.74
CA MET A 136 -6.78 -1.00 -18.35
C MET A 136 -6.63 -0.13 -19.59
N LYS A 137 -5.48 0.52 -19.74
CA LYS A 137 -5.04 1.19 -20.96
C LYS A 137 -3.88 0.42 -21.59
N PRO A 138 -3.61 0.56 -22.89
CA PRO A 138 -2.39 0.02 -23.49
C PRO A 138 -1.15 0.40 -22.68
N GLY A 139 -0.21 -0.51 -22.56
CA GLY A 139 1.02 -0.32 -21.77
C GLY A 139 0.87 -0.47 -20.27
N GLN A 140 -0.30 -0.82 -19.73
CA GLN A 140 -0.55 -0.96 -18.30
C GLN A 140 -0.79 -2.40 -17.82
N ILE A 141 -0.41 -3.40 -18.61
CA ILE A 141 -0.74 -4.81 -18.32
C ILE A 141 -0.18 -5.29 -16.97
N ALA A 142 1.06 -4.91 -16.63
CA ALA A 142 1.65 -5.30 -15.35
C ALA A 142 0.90 -4.68 -14.16
N LEU A 143 0.56 -3.38 -14.26
CA LEU A 143 -0.22 -2.68 -13.23
C LEU A 143 -1.61 -3.28 -13.08
N SER A 144 -2.25 -3.64 -14.20
CA SER A 144 -3.57 -4.27 -14.23
C SER A 144 -3.54 -5.66 -13.60
N ALA A 145 -2.59 -6.50 -13.99
CA ALA A 145 -2.45 -7.85 -13.47
C ALA A 145 -2.20 -7.86 -11.96
N VAL A 146 -1.24 -7.03 -11.49
CA VAL A 146 -0.93 -6.90 -10.06
C VAL A 146 -2.13 -6.32 -9.29
N GLY A 147 -2.77 -5.28 -9.82
CA GLY A 147 -3.93 -4.68 -9.17
C GLY A 147 -5.10 -5.66 -9.04
N GLY A 148 -5.38 -6.43 -10.10
CA GLY A 148 -6.39 -7.50 -10.08
C GLY A 148 -6.07 -8.59 -9.08
N ALA A 149 -4.80 -9.00 -8.99
CA ALA A 149 -4.35 -9.98 -8.00
C ALA A 149 -4.53 -9.47 -6.56
N VAL A 150 -4.23 -8.19 -6.28
CA VAL A 150 -4.48 -7.57 -4.97
C VAL A 150 -5.98 -7.56 -4.64
N GLU A 151 -6.85 -7.20 -5.59
CA GLU A 151 -8.30 -7.19 -5.35
C GLU A 151 -8.84 -8.60 -5.09
N ASN A 152 -8.33 -9.61 -5.78
CA ASN A 152 -8.72 -11.01 -5.52
C ASN A 152 -8.17 -11.53 -4.20
N LEU A 153 -6.93 -11.17 -3.80
CA LEU A 153 -6.42 -11.47 -2.46
C LEU A 153 -7.37 -10.94 -1.38
N VAL A 154 -7.81 -9.68 -1.51
CA VAL A 154 -8.77 -9.08 -0.57
C VAL A 154 -10.08 -9.87 -0.51
N ARG A 155 -10.65 -10.26 -1.66
CA ARG A 155 -11.89 -11.05 -1.71
C ARG A 155 -11.75 -12.42 -1.04
N GLY A 156 -10.63 -13.11 -1.26
CA GLY A 156 -10.36 -14.41 -0.64
C GLY A 156 -10.20 -14.28 0.87
N VAL A 157 -9.31 -13.40 1.31
CA VAL A 157 -8.98 -13.23 2.72
C VAL A 157 -10.14 -12.69 3.56
N ALA A 158 -11.03 -11.87 2.98
CA ALA A 158 -12.14 -11.25 3.72
C ALA A 158 -13.02 -12.27 4.46
N ASN A 159 -13.26 -13.42 3.84
CA ASN A 159 -14.07 -14.48 4.45
C ASN A 159 -13.34 -15.26 5.55
N GLU A 160 -12.00 -15.30 5.47
CA GLU A 160 -11.17 -16.07 6.41
C GLU A 160 -10.89 -15.32 7.71
N ILE A 161 -10.91 -13.98 7.67
CA ILE A 161 -10.52 -13.14 8.81
C ILE A 161 -11.67 -12.48 9.56
N ALA A 162 -12.91 -12.74 9.15
CA ALA A 162 -14.08 -12.18 9.83
C ALA A 162 -14.04 -12.48 11.35
N PRO A 163 -14.43 -11.54 12.22
CA PRO A 163 -15.09 -10.27 11.99
C PRO A 163 -14.16 -9.10 11.60
N LYS A 164 -12.85 -9.29 11.53
CA LYS A 164 -11.92 -8.29 11.00
C LYS A 164 -12.26 -8.01 9.54
N ARG A 165 -11.99 -6.78 9.09
CA ARG A 165 -12.36 -6.35 7.74
C ARG A 165 -11.13 -6.07 6.90
N ILE A 166 -11.18 -6.45 5.63
CA ILE A 166 -10.17 -6.10 4.63
C ILE A 166 -10.85 -5.50 3.40
N ASN A 167 -10.28 -4.41 2.87
CA ASN A 167 -10.78 -3.72 1.69
C ASN A 167 -9.63 -3.34 0.74
N ALA A 168 -9.95 -3.18 -0.53
CA ALA A 168 -9.05 -2.60 -1.52
C ALA A 168 -9.58 -1.23 -1.98
N VAL A 169 -8.67 -0.27 -2.09
CA VAL A 169 -8.90 1.02 -2.74
C VAL A 169 -8.16 1.03 -4.07
N ALA A 170 -8.86 1.32 -5.16
CA ALA A 170 -8.31 1.36 -6.51
C ALA A 170 -8.26 2.82 -7.03
N PRO A 171 -7.27 3.62 -6.63
CA PRO A 171 -7.17 5.01 -7.04
C PRO A 171 -6.91 5.13 -8.55
N GLY A 172 -7.42 6.22 -9.13
CA GLY A 172 -7.04 6.68 -10.45
C GLY A 172 -5.63 7.27 -10.48
N LEU A 173 -5.41 8.18 -11.41
CA LEU A 173 -4.19 8.98 -11.43
C LEU A 173 -4.25 9.96 -10.25
N ILE A 174 -3.31 9.84 -9.33
CA ILE A 174 -3.15 10.72 -8.17
C ILE A 174 -1.84 11.48 -8.36
N ASP A 175 -1.88 12.79 -8.13
CA ASP A 175 -0.66 13.61 -8.15
C ASP A 175 0.20 13.27 -6.92
N THR A 176 1.27 12.56 -7.17
CA THR A 176 2.23 12.09 -6.17
C THR A 176 3.62 12.11 -6.78
N PRO A 177 4.70 12.09 -5.99
CA PRO A 177 6.07 11.98 -6.51
C PRO A 177 6.26 10.80 -7.49
N MET A 178 5.42 9.78 -7.39
CA MET A 178 5.45 8.61 -8.27
C MET A 178 4.75 8.86 -9.63
N SER A 179 3.83 9.82 -9.72
CA SER A 179 3.13 10.13 -10.98
C SER A 179 4.01 10.92 -11.94
N VAL A 180 5.02 11.62 -11.46
CA VAL A 180 5.97 12.40 -12.27
C VAL A 180 6.69 11.54 -13.32
N SER A 181 6.91 10.25 -13.02
CA SER A 181 7.48 9.29 -13.96
C SER A 181 6.57 8.96 -15.16
N TYR A 182 5.28 9.30 -15.09
CA TYR A 182 4.29 9.03 -16.15
C TYR A 182 3.92 10.25 -16.99
N THR A 183 4.38 11.46 -16.65
CA THR A 183 4.05 12.72 -17.34
C THR A 183 4.73 12.86 -18.71
N HIS A 184 5.64 11.97 -19.08
CA HIS A 184 6.19 11.89 -20.45
C HIS A 184 5.30 11.14 -21.45
N LEU A 185 4.20 10.54 -21.00
CA LEU A 185 3.13 10.08 -21.89
C LEU A 185 2.18 11.25 -22.11
N THR A 186 2.50 12.10 -23.08
CA THR A 186 1.64 13.20 -23.54
C THR A 186 0.23 12.66 -23.78
N LEU A 187 -0.75 13.19 -23.02
CA LEU A 187 -2.14 13.03 -23.36
C LEU A 187 -2.33 13.64 -24.76
N PRO A 188 -2.94 12.93 -25.74
CA PRO A 188 -3.28 13.56 -26.99
C PRO A 188 -4.25 14.71 -26.70
N THR A 189 -3.82 15.92 -26.95
CA THR A 189 -4.69 17.09 -27.00
C THR A 189 -5.76 16.79 -28.05
N LYS A 190 -7.01 16.69 -27.63
CA LYS A 190 -8.13 16.68 -28.56
C LYS A 190 -8.11 18.01 -29.31
N ALA A 191 -7.87 17.96 -30.63
CA ALA A 191 -8.28 19.02 -31.54
C ALA A 191 -9.80 19.01 -31.70
#